data_2a3357ac418f626d705d64ef1e934b58
#
_entry.id   2a3357ac418f626d705d64ef1e934b58
#
_cell.length_a   1.000
_cell.length_b   1.000
_cell.length_c   1.000
_cell.angle_alpha   90.00
_cell.angle_beta   90.00
_cell.angle_gamma   90.00
#
_symmetry.space_group_name_H-M   'P 1'
#
loop_
_entity.id
_entity.type
_entity.pdbx_description
1 polymer ?
#
loop_
_entity_poly.entity_id
_entity_poly.type
_entity_poly.pdbx_seq_one_letter_code
_entity_poly.pdbx_strand_id
1 'polypeptide(L)'
;SLEDGANVISFLEQKRKLLNLKDKGVVLSGVSAGAGISLWNGLKDNKFERISGILAIEAQSSYNVYKWEKVFKGFNIDEMRKLYSELDEIYLNFYKGEPDGKLLEKLDYSSMMDKMDPPFYISNRAGKDLINMNNEIDFDILYHSFLHADYLRKNAIDANLNFSGIYQESPESFALRMLGAE
;
A
#
# COMPACT_ATOMS: atom_id res chain seq x y z
N SER A 1 2.91 5.09 12.79
CA SER A 1 2.74 3.67 12.36
C SER A 1 3.67 3.27 11.20
N LEU A 2 3.94 4.14 10.21
CA LEU A 2 4.90 3.80 9.14
C LEU A 2 6.31 3.55 9.70
N GLU A 3 6.79 4.44 10.54
CA GLU A 3 8.08 4.31 11.21
C GLU A 3 8.12 3.14 12.22
N ASP A 4 6.99 2.80 12.83
CA ASP A 4 6.89 1.63 13.70
C ASP A 4 7.11 0.34 12.90
N GLY A 5 6.55 0.26 11.68
CA GLY A 5 6.81 -0.84 10.75
C GLY A 5 8.31 -0.97 10.44
N ALA A 6 8.97 0.14 10.11
CA ALA A 6 10.42 0.16 9.89
C ALA A 6 11.22 -0.27 11.12
N ASN A 7 10.81 0.16 12.32
CA ASN A 7 11.45 -0.22 13.58
C ASN A 7 11.30 -1.73 13.86
N VAL A 8 10.13 -2.32 13.58
CA VAL A 8 9.92 -3.77 13.71
C VAL A 8 10.84 -4.55 12.77
N ILE A 9 10.94 -4.14 11.49
CA ILE A 9 11.84 -4.80 10.54
C ILE A 9 13.29 -4.72 11.03
N SER A 10 13.74 -3.53 11.45
CA SER A 10 15.08 -3.33 12.01
C SER A 10 15.34 -4.20 13.25
N PHE A 11 14.36 -4.31 14.15
CA PHE A 11 14.45 -5.17 15.33
C PHE A 11 14.60 -6.65 14.93
N LEU A 12 13.79 -7.12 13.99
CA LEU A 12 13.87 -8.51 13.50
C LEU A 12 15.24 -8.81 12.88
N GLU A 13 15.80 -7.89 12.10
CA GLU A 13 17.13 -8.03 11.53
C GLU A 13 18.22 -8.11 12.62
N GLN A 14 18.19 -7.21 13.60
CA GLN A 14 19.16 -7.20 14.71
C GLN A 14 19.06 -8.44 15.61
N LYS A 15 17.86 -8.96 15.82
CA LYS A 15 17.59 -10.09 16.71
C LYS A 15 17.48 -11.43 16.00
N ARG A 16 17.78 -11.49 14.72
CA ARG A 16 17.57 -12.64 13.84
C ARG A 16 18.13 -13.95 14.43
N LYS A 17 19.38 -13.94 14.88
CA LYS A 17 20.01 -15.10 15.52
C LYS A 17 19.33 -15.49 16.83
N LEU A 18 19.01 -14.51 17.66
CA LEU A 18 18.36 -14.74 18.97
C LEU A 18 16.96 -15.34 18.79
N LEU A 19 16.22 -14.88 17.77
CA LEU A 19 14.88 -15.34 17.46
C LEU A 19 14.85 -16.61 16.58
N ASN A 20 16.03 -17.15 16.26
CA ASN A 20 16.20 -18.32 15.40
C ASN A 20 15.45 -18.17 14.05
N LEU A 21 15.44 -16.95 13.49
CA LEU A 21 14.84 -16.70 12.19
C LEU A 21 15.73 -17.30 11.10
N LYS A 22 15.09 -18.03 10.17
CA LYS A 22 15.80 -18.63 9.03
C LYS A 22 16.45 -17.53 8.17
N ASP A 23 17.52 -17.87 7.48
CA ASP A 23 18.27 -16.95 6.59
C ASP A 23 17.54 -16.66 5.26
N LYS A 24 16.27 -16.96 5.21
CA LYS A 24 15.35 -16.57 4.13
C LYS A 24 14.80 -15.19 4.45
N GLY A 25 14.47 -14.40 3.46
CA GLY A 25 13.91 -13.07 3.63
C GLY A 25 12.64 -13.04 4.46
N VAL A 26 12.02 -11.88 4.56
CA VAL A 26 10.71 -11.69 5.19
C VAL A 26 9.71 -11.25 4.13
N VAL A 27 8.46 -11.67 4.27
CA VAL A 27 7.34 -11.12 3.51
C VAL A 27 6.60 -10.14 4.40
N LEU A 28 6.50 -8.89 3.95
CA LEU A 28 5.67 -7.90 4.62
C LEU A 28 4.22 -8.15 4.23
N SER A 29 3.32 -8.26 5.20
CA SER A 29 1.92 -8.54 4.92
C SER A 29 1.01 -7.59 5.67
N GLY A 30 -0.09 -7.19 5.02
CA GLY A 30 -1.08 -6.34 5.66
C GLY A 30 -2.40 -6.26 4.89
N VAL A 31 -3.43 -5.83 5.60
CA VAL A 31 -4.78 -5.58 5.07
C VAL A 31 -5.12 -4.11 5.31
N SER A 32 -5.76 -3.45 4.35
CA SER A 32 -6.20 -2.05 4.43
C SER A 32 -5.02 -1.12 4.80
N ALA A 33 -5.11 -0.39 5.90
CA ALA A 33 -4.02 0.45 6.40
C ALA A 33 -2.71 -0.34 6.61
N GLY A 34 -2.79 -1.60 7.06
CA GLY A 34 -1.62 -2.48 7.18
C GLY A 34 -0.99 -2.82 5.84
N ALA A 35 -1.78 -2.94 4.77
CA ALA A 35 -1.28 -3.14 3.42
C ALA A 35 -0.47 -1.95 2.93
N GLY A 36 -0.96 -0.73 3.15
CA GLY A 36 -0.22 0.49 2.83
C GLY A 36 1.07 0.64 3.64
N ILE A 37 1.06 0.27 4.96
CA ILE A 37 2.29 0.22 5.77
C ILE A 37 3.30 -0.76 5.18
N SER A 38 2.85 -1.93 4.73
CA SER A 38 3.71 -2.95 4.11
C SER A 38 4.29 -2.46 2.78
N LEU A 39 3.47 -1.84 1.93
CA LEU A 39 3.93 -1.24 0.66
C LEU A 39 4.92 -0.11 0.90
N TRP A 40 4.62 0.82 1.81
CA TRP A 40 5.51 1.94 2.12
C TRP A 40 6.88 1.47 2.62
N ASN A 41 6.91 0.47 3.51
CA ASN A 41 8.18 -0.06 4.05
C ASN A 41 8.93 -0.92 3.03
N GLY A 42 8.24 -1.60 2.14
CA GLY A 42 8.85 -2.48 1.16
C GLY A 42 9.34 -1.78 -0.10
N LEU A 43 8.68 -0.68 -0.49
CA LEU A 43 9.00 0.10 -1.70
C LEU A 43 9.87 1.33 -1.42
N LYS A 44 10.18 1.62 -0.14
CA LYS A 44 11.00 2.74 0.26
C LYS A 44 12.47 2.35 0.25
N ASP A 45 13.26 3.02 -0.60
CA ASP A 45 14.74 2.99 -0.62
C ASP A 45 15.38 1.83 0.14
N ASN A 46 15.36 0.65 -0.38
CA ASN A 46 16.12 -0.56 -0.04
C ASN A 46 16.95 -0.58 1.26
N LYS A 47 16.42 -0.04 2.36
CA LYS A 47 17.09 -0.12 3.66
C LYS A 47 17.06 -1.52 4.25
N PHE A 48 16.21 -2.39 3.72
CA PHE A 48 16.02 -3.74 4.22
C PHE A 48 16.26 -4.75 3.08
N GLU A 49 17.51 -5.10 2.87
CA GLU A 49 17.97 -6.03 1.82
C GLU A 49 17.29 -7.43 1.86
N ARG A 50 16.50 -7.69 2.89
CA ARG A 50 15.90 -9.00 3.14
C ARG A 50 14.38 -9.05 3.00
N ILE A 51 13.75 -8.01 2.46
CA ILE A 51 12.34 -8.10 2.11
C ILE A 51 12.24 -8.89 0.81
N SER A 52 11.68 -10.10 0.90
CA SER A 52 11.54 -11.01 -0.25
C SER A 52 10.26 -10.76 -1.02
N GLY A 53 9.27 -10.10 -0.43
CA GLY A 53 8.00 -9.81 -1.05
C GLY A 53 7.07 -9.00 -0.17
N ILE A 54 6.03 -8.43 -0.78
CA ILE A 54 5.01 -7.64 -0.10
C ILE A 54 3.65 -8.24 -0.45
N LEU A 55 2.84 -8.57 0.55
CA LEU A 55 1.50 -9.09 0.40
C LEU A 55 0.48 -8.05 0.90
N ALA A 56 -0.12 -7.32 -0.04
CA ALA A 56 -1.01 -6.19 0.23
C ALA A 56 -2.45 -6.55 -0.16
N ILE A 57 -3.34 -6.59 0.81
CA ILE A 57 -4.76 -6.88 0.63
C ILE A 57 -5.58 -5.63 0.95
N GLU A 58 -6.52 -5.26 0.07
CA GLU A 58 -7.39 -4.08 0.21
C GLU A 58 -6.57 -2.79 0.46
N ALA A 59 -5.49 -2.60 -0.29
CA ALA A 59 -4.59 -1.46 -0.14
C ALA A 59 -5.11 -0.22 -0.86
N GLN A 60 -4.88 0.95 -0.27
CA GLN A 60 -4.89 2.21 -1.01
C GLN A 60 -3.68 2.25 -1.97
N SER A 61 -3.78 3.00 -3.06
CA SER A 61 -2.66 3.14 -4.01
C SER A 61 -1.55 4.06 -3.52
N SER A 62 -1.85 4.94 -2.59
CA SER A 62 -0.93 5.89 -1.99
C SER A 62 -1.55 6.44 -0.71
N TYR A 63 -0.72 6.81 0.27
CA TYR A 63 -1.15 7.63 1.39
C TYR A 63 -1.15 9.13 1.09
N ASN A 64 -0.70 9.53 -0.10
CA ASN A 64 -0.95 10.84 -0.66
C ASN A 64 -2.33 10.84 -1.32
N VAL A 65 -3.37 11.30 -0.60
CA VAL A 65 -4.77 11.29 -1.07
C VAL A 65 -4.99 12.13 -2.32
N TYR A 66 -4.14 13.12 -2.60
CA TYR A 66 -4.21 13.90 -3.84
C TYR A 66 -3.90 13.06 -5.09
N LYS A 67 -3.19 11.93 -4.93
CA LYS A 67 -2.97 10.97 -6.03
C LYS A 67 -4.21 10.17 -6.40
N TRP A 68 -5.24 10.15 -5.54
CA TRP A 68 -6.46 9.40 -5.81
C TRP A 68 -7.30 10.00 -6.94
N GLU A 69 -7.07 11.25 -7.34
CA GLU A 69 -7.62 11.81 -8.58
C GLU A 69 -7.23 11.01 -9.83
N LYS A 70 -6.09 10.31 -9.80
CA LYS A 70 -5.62 9.41 -10.87
C LYS A 70 -6.27 8.03 -10.80
N VAL A 71 -6.86 7.69 -9.66
CA VAL A 71 -7.56 6.42 -9.42
C VAL A 71 -9.03 6.55 -9.76
N PHE A 72 -9.69 7.59 -9.26
CA PHE A 72 -11.12 7.84 -9.47
C PHE A 72 -11.33 9.02 -10.39
N LYS A 73 -11.99 8.77 -11.51
CA LYS A 73 -12.30 9.84 -12.48
C LYS A 73 -13.17 10.91 -11.85
N GLY A 74 -12.70 12.14 -11.87
CA GLY A 74 -13.43 13.31 -11.32
C GLY A 74 -13.31 13.46 -9.81
N PHE A 75 -12.51 12.64 -9.14
CA PHE A 75 -12.21 12.83 -7.73
C PHE A 75 -11.25 14.00 -7.53
N ASN A 76 -11.60 14.89 -6.61
CA ASN A 76 -10.74 15.94 -6.11
C ASN A 76 -10.96 16.03 -4.61
N ILE A 77 -9.92 15.76 -3.81
CA ILE A 77 -10.07 15.65 -2.36
C ILE A 77 -10.54 16.96 -1.72
N ASP A 78 -10.07 18.12 -2.19
CA ASP A 78 -10.44 19.41 -1.61
C ASP A 78 -11.91 19.76 -1.88
N GLU A 79 -12.44 19.38 -3.06
CA GLU A 79 -13.87 19.54 -3.37
C GLU A 79 -14.72 18.52 -2.60
N MET A 80 -14.23 17.28 -2.48
CA MET A 80 -14.96 16.23 -1.75
C MET A 80 -15.05 16.54 -0.26
N ARG A 81 -14.02 17.12 0.36
CA ARG A 81 -14.06 17.56 1.78
C ARG A 81 -15.13 18.62 2.05
N LYS A 82 -15.44 19.48 1.07
CA LYS A 82 -16.52 20.48 1.22
C LYS A 82 -17.90 19.83 1.27
N LEU A 83 -18.05 18.65 0.68
CA LEU A 83 -19.31 17.90 0.61
C LEU A 83 -19.42 16.85 1.71
N TYR A 84 -18.30 16.27 2.12
CA TYR A 84 -18.21 15.12 3.04
C TYR A 84 -17.17 15.42 4.12
N SER A 85 -17.64 15.95 5.27
CA SER A 85 -16.77 16.33 6.39
C SER A 85 -16.02 15.16 7.01
N GLU A 86 -16.49 13.93 6.82
CA GLU A 86 -15.85 12.70 7.26
C GLU A 86 -14.44 12.53 6.67
N LEU A 87 -14.18 13.13 5.51
CA LEU A 87 -12.85 13.15 4.90
C LEU A 87 -11.84 13.99 5.69
N ASP A 88 -12.30 14.92 6.54
CA ASP A 88 -11.42 15.65 7.43
C ASP A 88 -10.73 14.76 8.45
N GLU A 89 -11.27 13.59 8.75
CA GLU A 89 -10.61 12.60 9.62
C GLU A 89 -9.26 12.14 9.07
N ILE A 90 -9.08 12.10 7.74
CA ILE A 90 -7.79 11.80 7.11
C ILE A 90 -6.77 12.84 7.53
N TYR A 91 -7.14 14.12 7.51
CA TYR A 91 -6.26 15.23 7.85
C TYR A 91 -5.98 15.28 9.35
N LEU A 92 -7.00 15.08 10.17
CA LEU A 92 -6.87 15.12 11.64
C LEU A 92 -6.13 13.89 12.18
N ASN A 93 -6.53 12.70 11.73
CA ASN A 93 -6.08 11.44 12.34
C ASN A 93 -4.84 10.86 11.68
N PHE A 94 -4.68 11.02 10.37
CA PHE A 94 -3.55 10.48 9.65
C PHE A 94 -2.44 11.51 9.43
N TYR A 95 -2.73 12.68 8.84
CA TYR A 95 -1.72 13.71 8.60
C TYR A 95 -1.38 14.56 9.83
N LYS A 96 -2.27 14.62 10.83
CA LYS A 96 -2.16 15.49 12.02
C LYS A 96 -2.21 16.98 11.67
N GLY A 97 -2.94 17.34 10.66
CA GLY A 97 -3.13 18.69 10.12
C GLY A 97 -3.09 18.71 8.60
N GLU A 98 -2.97 19.89 8.01
CA GLU A 98 -2.80 20.02 6.56
C GLU A 98 -1.38 19.55 6.16
N PRO A 99 -1.26 18.56 5.23
CA PRO A 99 0.03 18.02 4.85
C PRO A 99 0.79 19.01 3.94
N ASP A 100 2.08 19.15 4.17
CA ASP A 100 2.95 19.85 3.23
C ASP A 100 3.40 18.93 2.07
N GLY A 101 3.98 19.54 1.04
CA GLY A 101 4.44 18.80 -0.14
C GLY A 101 5.47 17.71 0.17
N LYS A 102 6.34 17.93 1.18
CA LYS A 102 7.37 16.95 1.57
C LYS A 102 6.74 15.72 2.24
N LEU A 103 5.74 15.95 3.10
CA LEU A 103 5.00 14.84 3.70
C LEU A 103 4.25 14.04 2.63
N LEU A 104 3.56 14.72 1.71
CA LEU A 104 2.82 14.07 0.63
C LEU A 104 3.75 13.26 -0.30
N GLU A 105 4.92 13.78 -0.63
CA GLU A 105 5.93 13.06 -1.40
C GLU A 105 6.44 11.82 -0.64
N LYS A 106 6.76 11.95 0.64
CA LYS A 106 7.18 10.83 1.51
C LYS A 106 6.11 9.73 1.61
N LEU A 107 4.85 10.07 1.49
CA LEU A 107 3.71 9.16 1.64
C LEU A 107 3.26 8.52 0.32
N ASP A 108 3.82 8.95 -0.81
CA ASP A 108 3.45 8.43 -2.14
C ASP A 108 4.32 7.24 -2.57
N TYR A 109 4.10 6.08 -1.92
CA TYR A 109 4.83 4.87 -2.27
C TYR A 109 4.56 4.36 -3.70
N SER A 110 3.48 4.77 -4.33
CA SER A 110 3.21 4.41 -5.73
C SER A 110 4.22 5.02 -6.70
N SER A 111 4.81 6.17 -6.36
CA SER A 111 5.84 6.83 -7.16
C SER A 111 7.28 6.40 -6.78
N MET A 112 7.45 5.58 -5.77
CA MET A 112 8.75 5.09 -5.30
C MET A 112 9.17 3.78 -5.96
N MET A 113 8.30 3.14 -6.72
CA MET A 113 8.54 1.83 -7.33
C MET A 113 9.69 1.86 -8.32
N ASP A 114 10.59 0.88 -8.18
CA ASP A 114 11.63 0.61 -9.16
C ASP A 114 11.84 -0.92 -9.35
N LYS A 115 12.61 -1.28 -10.38
CA LYS A 115 12.88 -2.68 -10.74
C LYS A 115 13.64 -3.49 -9.69
N MET A 116 14.24 -2.84 -8.69
CA MET A 116 15.01 -3.48 -7.62
C MET A 116 14.17 -3.74 -6.38
N ASP A 117 12.96 -3.19 -6.34
CA ASP A 117 12.03 -3.43 -5.25
C ASP A 117 11.60 -4.91 -5.17
N PRO A 118 11.23 -5.38 -3.97
CA PRO A 118 10.69 -6.71 -3.81
C PRO A 118 9.37 -6.85 -4.58
N PRO A 119 9.10 -8.01 -5.20
CA PRO A 119 7.82 -8.25 -5.85
C PRO A 119 6.67 -8.13 -4.87
N PHE A 120 5.51 -7.67 -5.35
CA PHE A 120 4.34 -7.56 -4.50
C PHE A 120 3.11 -8.30 -5.04
N TYR A 121 2.30 -8.77 -4.11
CA TYR A 121 0.95 -9.27 -4.37
C TYR A 121 -0.06 -8.19 -3.99
N ILE A 122 -1.03 -7.95 -4.85
CA ILE A 122 -2.10 -6.98 -4.60
C ILE A 122 -3.47 -7.54 -4.93
N SER A 123 -4.42 -7.39 -4.01
CA SER A 123 -5.81 -7.79 -4.21
C SER A 123 -6.76 -6.83 -3.50
N ASN A 124 -7.57 -6.14 -4.29
CA ASN A 124 -8.67 -5.31 -3.83
C ASN A 124 -9.96 -5.79 -4.48
N ARG A 125 -11.07 -5.82 -3.76
CA ARG A 125 -12.34 -6.40 -4.22
C ARG A 125 -13.48 -5.41 -4.32
N ALA A 126 -13.41 -4.27 -3.62
CA ALA A 126 -14.47 -3.26 -3.68
C ALA A 126 -14.65 -2.69 -5.10
N GLY A 127 -15.84 -2.25 -5.41
CA GLY A 127 -16.25 -1.77 -6.73
C GLY A 127 -15.56 -0.47 -7.16
N LYS A 128 -16.14 0.20 -8.16
CA LYS A 128 -15.57 1.43 -8.74
C LYS A 128 -16.44 2.67 -8.54
N ASP A 129 -17.69 2.50 -8.20
CA ASP A 129 -18.67 3.59 -8.18
C ASP A 129 -18.63 4.30 -6.82
N LEU A 130 -17.76 5.31 -6.73
CA LEU A 130 -17.44 6.03 -5.50
C LEU A 130 -18.66 6.69 -4.84
N ILE A 131 -19.66 7.08 -5.64
CA ILE A 131 -20.91 7.67 -5.16
C ILE A 131 -22.01 6.61 -5.27
N ASN A 132 -22.67 6.34 -4.17
CA ASN A 132 -23.77 5.37 -4.12
C ASN A 132 -25.10 5.95 -4.67
N MET A 133 -26.13 5.12 -4.74
CA MET A 133 -27.44 5.51 -5.27
C MET A 133 -28.15 6.60 -4.44
N ASN A 134 -27.74 6.81 -3.19
CA ASN A 134 -28.23 7.90 -2.32
C ASN A 134 -27.44 9.20 -2.49
N ASN A 135 -26.55 9.26 -3.48
CA ASN A 135 -25.63 10.37 -3.70
C ASN A 135 -24.68 10.65 -2.53
N GLU A 136 -24.27 9.60 -1.82
CA GLU A 136 -23.32 9.63 -0.74
C GLU A 136 -22.01 8.94 -1.14
N ILE A 137 -20.90 9.36 -0.54
CA ILE A 137 -19.60 8.70 -0.76
C ILE A 137 -19.60 7.31 -0.12
N ASP A 138 -19.15 6.32 -0.87
CA ASP A 138 -18.91 4.98 -0.37
C ASP A 138 -17.45 4.85 0.10
N PHE A 139 -17.25 4.87 1.41
CA PHE A 139 -15.91 4.82 2.00
C PHE A 139 -15.21 3.48 1.82
N ASP A 140 -15.94 2.36 1.68
CA ASP A 140 -15.33 1.08 1.35
C ASP A 140 -14.73 1.13 -0.06
N ILE A 141 -15.48 1.66 -1.01
CA ILE A 141 -14.96 1.87 -2.36
C ILE A 141 -13.82 2.89 -2.37
N LEU A 142 -13.96 4.01 -1.64
CA LEU A 142 -12.91 5.02 -1.58
C LEU A 142 -11.57 4.44 -1.10
N TYR A 143 -11.59 3.53 -0.14
CA TYR A 143 -10.36 2.97 0.45
C TYR A 143 -9.90 1.66 -0.16
N HIS A 144 -10.83 0.83 -0.68
CA HIS A 144 -10.54 -0.55 -1.02
C HIS A 144 -10.89 -0.93 -2.48
N SER A 145 -11.27 0.06 -3.31
CA SER A 145 -11.59 -0.21 -4.72
C SER A 145 -10.48 -0.97 -5.44
N PHE A 146 -10.87 -1.90 -6.33
CA PHE A 146 -9.93 -2.56 -7.24
C PHE A 146 -9.15 -1.55 -8.11
N LEU A 147 -9.66 -0.33 -8.30
CA LEU A 147 -8.98 0.73 -9.03
C LEU A 147 -7.66 1.14 -8.38
N HIS A 148 -7.54 1.08 -7.04
CA HIS A 148 -6.26 1.28 -6.37
C HIS A 148 -5.24 0.18 -6.75
N ALA A 149 -5.68 -1.08 -6.78
CA ALA A 149 -4.81 -2.18 -7.19
C ALA A 149 -4.38 -2.04 -8.66
N ASP A 150 -5.29 -1.65 -9.55
CA ASP A 150 -4.97 -1.41 -10.96
C ASP A 150 -3.99 -0.26 -11.16
N TYR A 151 -4.13 0.80 -10.36
CA TYR A 151 -3.18 1.91 -10.38
C TYR A 151 -1.77 1.47 -9.93
N LEU A 152 -1.67 0.66 -8.85
CA LEU A 152 -0.40 0.11 -8.39
C LEU A 152 0.22 -0.84 -9.42
N ARG A 153 -0.58 -1.70 -10.05
CA ARG A 153 -0.11 -2.60 -11.12
C ARG A 153 0.44 -1.82 -12.31
N LYS A 154 -0.23 -0.74 -12.71
CA LYS A 154 0.25 0.13 -13.78
C LYS A 154 1.60 0.74 -13.45
N ASN A 155 1.76 1.32 -12.24
CA ASN A 155 3.04 1.87 -11.80
C ASN A 155 4.14 0.79 -11.75
N ALA A 156 3.81 -0.43 -11.32
CA ALA A 156 4.76 -1.55 -11.34
C ALA A 156 5.21 -1.92 -12.76
N ILE A 157 4.30 -1.93 -13.73
CA ILE A 157 4.64 -2.15 -15.15
C ILE A 157 5.58 -1.06 -15.64
N ASP A 158 5.26 0.20 -15.36
CA ASP A 158 6.07 1.35 -15.78
C ASP A 158 7.48 1.32 -15.13
N ALA A 159 7.58 0.84 -13.89
CA ALA A 159 8.82 0.64 -13.14
C ALA A 159 9.57 -0.65 -13.49
N ASN A 160 8.99 -1.52 -14.30
CA ASN A 160 9.50 -2.88 -14.58
C ASN A 160 9.66 -3.73 -13.29
N LEU A 161 8.75 -3.57 -12.34
CA LEU A 161 8.67 -4.28 -11.07
C LEU A 161 7.72 -5.48 -11.20
N ASN A 162 8.11 -6.62 -10.64
CA ASN A 162 7.29 -7.83 -10.63
C ASN A 162 6.12 -7.69 -9.64
N PHE A 163 4.93 -8.10 -10.08
CA PHE A 163 3.74 -8.16 -9.23
C PHE A 163 2.88 -9.39 -9.53
N SER A 164 1.98 -9.70 -8.60
CA SER A 164 0.99 -10.77 -8.71
C SER A 164 -0.35 -10.34 -8.10
N GLY A 165 -1.36 -11.18 -8.20
CA GLY A 165 -2.69 -10.96 -7.66
C GLY A 165 -3.57 -12.19 -7.79
N ILE A 166 -4.85 -12.06 -7.42
CA ILE A 166 -5.79 -13.18 -7.31
C ILE A 166 -6.00 -14.00 -8.60
N TYR A 167 -5.69 -13.42 -9.76
CA TYR A 167 -5.84 -14.11 -11.04
C TYR A 167 -4.61 -14.93 -11.42
N GLN A 168 -3.47 -14.73 -10.74
CA GLN A 168 -2.23 -15.46 -10.99
C GLN A 168 -1.96 -16.52 -9.93
N GLU A 169 -2.16 -16.19 -8.66
CA GLU A 169 -1.86 -17.10 -7.55
C GLU A 169 -2.64 -16.72 -6.29
N SER A 170 -2.71 -17.62 -5.30
CA SER A 170 -3.26 -17.29 -3.98
C SER A 170 -2.26 -16.49 -3.14
N PRO A 171 -2.72 -15.73 -2.13
CA PRO A 171 -1.84 -15.04 -1.19
C PRO A 171 -0.83 -15.97 -0.51
N GLU A 172 -1.26 -17.18 -0.14
CA GLU A 172 -0.39 -18.20 0.47
C GLU A 172 0.68 -18.68 -0.51
N SER A 173 0.29 -18.98 -1.76
CA SER A 173 1.22 -19.40 -2.81
C SER A 173 2.29 -18.35 -3.07
N PHE A 174 1.88 -17.08 -3.13
CA PHE A 174 2.82 -15.97 -3.23
C PHE A 174 3.79 -15.93 -2.05
N ALA A 175 3.29 -15.97 -0.81
CA ALA A 175 4.12 -15.92 0.39
C ALA A 175 5.10 -17.09 0.47
N LEU A 176 4.65 -18.32 0.18
CA LEU A 176 5.50 -19.50 0.17
C LEU A 176 6.61 -19.40 -0.89
N ARG A 177 6.26 -18.96 -2.10
CA ARG A 177 7.23 -18.74 -3.19
C ARG A 177 8.27 -17.68 -2.81
N MET A 178 7.87 -16.57 -2.19
CA MET A 178 8.79 -15.52 -1.74
C MET A 178 9.72 -15.98 -0.61
N LEU A 179 9.26 -16.90 0.23
CA LEU A 179 10.06 -17.49 1.31
C LEU A 179 10.86 -18.71 0.84
N GLY A 180 10.74 -19.13 -0.44
CA GLY A 180 11.35 -20.32 -0.97
C GLY A 180 10.95 -21.58 -0.17
N ALA A 181 9.70 -21.64 0.26
CA ALA A 181 9.07 -22.79 0.87
C ALA A 181 8.27 -23.54 -0.21
N GLU A 182 8.65 -24.81 -0.47
CA GLU A 182 7.87 -25.73 -1.32
C GLU A 182 6.82 -26.45 -0.49
#